data_4782a83a27e03ac90c6bba980d7f22b9
#
_entry.id   4782a83a27e03ac90c6bba980d7f22b9
#
_cell.length_a   1.000
_cell.length_b   1.000
_cell.length_c   1.000
_cell.angle_alpha   90.00
_cell.angle_beta   90.00
_cell.angle_gamma   90.00
#
_symmetry.space_group_name_H-M   'P 1'
#
loop_
_entity.id
_entity.type
_entity.pdbx_description
1 polymer ?
#
loop_
_entity_poly.entity_id
_entity_poly.type
_entity_poly.pdbx_seq_one_letter_code
_entity_poly.pdbx_strand_id
1 'polypeptide(L)'
;MSLIGDLDLASVAGLERALLIAPFHRWLGLRVAAIGPQGIEITMPWRQEVVSNPAVQSTHGGVLASLIDLTGLYSVLAVGGLATATADLRVDYHRPAKPGELRVIGRVVKLGKRLSVADAEILDAGGVLVASGRGAYLGG
;
A
#
# COMPACT_ATOMS: atom_id res chain seq x y z
N MET A 1 19.56 7.21 12.74
CA MET A 1 18.38 7.27 13.61
C MET A 1 17.14 6.92 12.82
N SER A 2 16.31 6.05 13.35
CA SER A 2 15.05 5.68 12.69
C SER A 2 13.96 6.71 12.96
N LEU A 3 13.26 7.17 11.92
CA LEU A 3 12.13 8.10 12.05
C LEU A 3 10.88 7.40 12.62
N ILE A 4 10.87 6.06 12.63
CA ILE A 4 9.70 5.28 13.08
C ILE A 4 9.99 4.49 14.36
N GLY A 5 11.18 4.65 14.97
CA GLY A 5 11.63 3.82 16.09
C GLY A 5 10.71 3.84 17.32
N ASP A 6 10.05 4.98 17.58
CA ASP A 6 9.19 5.15 18.74
C ASP A 6 7.71 4.96 18.45
N LEU A 7 7.34 4.59 17.20
CA LEU A 7 5.96 4.41 16.82
C LEU A 7 5.50 2.97 17.05
N ASP A 8 4.26 2.82 17.52
CA ASP A 8 3.59 1.53 17.58
C ASP A 8 3.03 1.20 16.20
N LEU A 9 3.77 0.44 15.41
CA LEU A 9 3.40 0.10 14.04
C LEU A 9 2.27 -0.93 13.96
N ALA A 10 1.88 -1.52 15.08
CA ALA A 10 0.73 -2.42 15.14
C ALA A 10 -0.58 -1.67 15.40
N SER A 11 -0.51 -0.37 15.72
CA SER A 11 -1.71 0.46 15.87
C SER A 11 -1.99 1.25 14.59
N VAL A 12 -3.26 1.53 14.35
CA VAL A 12 -3.67 2.35 13.20
C VAL A 12 -2.99 3.72 13.22
N ALA A 13 -3.01 4.39 14.37
CA ALA A 13 -2.41 5.71 14.49
C ALA A 13 -0.88 5.69 14.29
N GLY A 14 -0.19 4.71 14.86
CA GLY A 14 1.26 4.59 14.73
C GLY A 14 1.68 4.24 13.32
N LEU A 15 0.99 3.30 12.70
CA LEU A 15 1.28 2.92 11.32
C LEU A 15 1.02 4.07 10.35
N GLU A 16 -0.07 4.83 10.56
CA GLU A 16 -0.37 5.99 9.72
C GLU A 16 0.70 7.08 9.86
N ARG A 17 1.17 7.34 11.06
CA ARG A 17 2.26 8.30 11.26
C ARG A 17 3.52 7.88 10.53
N ALA A 18 3.86 6.59 10.55
CA ALA A 18 5.00 6.05 9.79
C ALA A 18 4.78 6.20 8.28
N LEU A 19 3.59 5.82 7.81
CA LEU A 19 3.21 5.92 6.40
C LEU A 19 3.36 7.34 5.87
N LEU A 20 2.94 8.33 6.65
CA LEU A 20 2.91 9.73 6.22
C LEU A 20 4.25 10.48 6.42
N ILE A 21 5.31 9.80 6.83
CA ILE A 21 6.67 10.37 6.79
C ILE A 21 7.09 10.63 5.34
N ALA A 22 6.72 9.76 4.42
CA ALA A 22 7.06 9.90 3.01
C ALA A 22 6.22 11.01 2.35
N PRO A 23 6.85 12.03 1.74
CA PRO A 23 6.12 13.12 1.08
C PRO A 23 5.13 12.63 0.00
N PHE A 24 5.50 11.61 -0.75
CA PHE A 24 4.63 11.04 -1.78
C PHE A 24 3.34 10.49 -1.18
N HIS A 25 3.44 9.82 -0.04
CA HIS A 25 2.26 9.26 0.65
C HIS A 25 1.32 10.36 1.15
N ARG A 26 1.88 11.47 1.64
CA ARG A 26 1.08 12.65 2.02
C ARG A 26 0.40 13.26 0.80
N TRP A 27 1.13 13.36 -0.32
CA TRP A 27 0.58 13.91 -1.56
C TRP A 27 -0.58 13.07 -2.07
N LEU A 28 -0.47 11.74 -1.98
CA LEU A 28 -1.56 10.84 -2.37
C LEU A 28 -2.74 10.90 -1.40
N GLY A 29 -2.59 11.49 -0.22
CA GLY A 29 -3.65 11.56 0.77
C GLY A 29 -3.95 10.25 1.47
N LEU A 30 -2.94 9.37 1.59
CA LEU A 30 -3.13 8.04 2.13
C LEU A 30 -3.53 8.06 3.60
N ARG A 31 -4.40 7.13 3.99
CA ARG A 31 -4.80 6.90 5.38
C ARG A 31 -4.75 5.41 5.67
N VAL A 32 -4.45 5.07 6.93
CA VAL A 32 -4.59 3.69 7.41
C VAL A 32 -6.02 3.56 7.94
N ALA A 33 -6.84 2.75 7.28
CA ALA A 33 -8.23 2.58 7.65
C ALA A 33 -8.42 1.49 8.71
N ALA A 34 -7.61 0.42 8.66
CA ALA A 34 -7.75 -0.69 9.58
C ALA A 34 -6.47 -1.52 9.66
N ILE A 35 -6.27 -2.17 10.80
CA ILE A 35 -5.31 -3.24 11.00
C ILE A 35 -6.04 -4.36 11.72
N GLY A 36 -5.91 -5.58 11.22
CA GLY A 36 -6.56 -6.73 11.81
C GLY A 36 -5.83 -8.03 11.45
N PRO A 37 -6.38 -9.19 11.87
CA PRO A 37 -5.75 -10.46 11.57
C PRO A 37 -5.70 -10.80 10.09
N GLN A 38 -6.52 -10.13 9.27
CA GLN A 38 -6.54 -10.30 7.81
C GLN A 38 -5.50 -9.44 7.09
N GLY A 39 -4.81 -8.54 7.80
CA GLY A 39 -3.85 -7.61 7.22
C GLY A 39 -4.20 -6.17 7.50
N ILE A 40 -3.71 -5.27 6.65
CA ILE A 40 -3.96 -3.83 6.78
C ILE A 40 -4.81 -3.34 5.62
N GLU A 41 -5.51 -2.22 5.87
CA GLU A 41 -6.25 -1.52 4.83
C GLU A 41 -5.77 -0.07 4.78
N ILE A 42 -5.39 0.37 3.57
CA ILE A 42 -4.98 1.75 3.29
C ILE A 42 -5.97 2.31 2.28
N THR A 43 -6.34 3.57 2.43
CA THR A 43 -7.23 4.26 1.50
C THR A 43 -6.52 5.40 0.80
N MET A 44 -6.91 5.65 -0.45
CA MET A 44 -6.46 6.79 -1.24
C MET A 44 -7.68 7.51 -1.80
N PRO A 45 -7.84 8.83 -1.48
CA PRO A 45 -8.92 9.61 -2.07
C PRO A 45 -8.64 9.86 -3.56
N TRP A 46 -9.68 10.18 -4.31
CA TRP A 46 -9.53 10.55 -5.70
C TRP A 46 -8.85 11.91 -5.85
N ARG A 47 -7.99 12.02 -6.85
CA ARG A 47 -7.47 13.31 -7.30
C ARG A 47 -7.17 13.26 -8.80
N GLN A 48 -7.44 14.38 -9.48
CA GLN A 48 -7.31 14.47 -10.93
C GLN A 48 -5.88 14.22 -11.42
N GLU A 49 -4.89 14.56 -10.61
CA GLU A 49 -3.48 14.46 -10.98
C GLU A 49 -2.96 13.03 -11.14
N VAL A 50 -3.73 12.03 -10.66
CA VAL A 50 -3.33 10.63 -10.85
C VAL A 50 -3.88 10.01 -12.15
N VAL A 51 -4.59 10.78 -12.95
CA VAL A 51 -5.17 10.28 -14.20
C VAL A 51 -4.08 10.08 -15.26
N SER A 52 -4.07 8.90 -15.89
CA SER A 52 -3.19 8.63 -17.03
C SER A 52 -3.84 8.94 -18.37
N ASN A 53 -5.12 8.62 -18.49
CA ASN A 53 -5.89 8.84 -19.72
C ASN A 53 -7.13 9.69 -19.42
N PRO A 54 -7.11 10.99 -19.77
CA PRO A 54 -8.24 11.86 -19.49
C PRO A 54 -9.55 11.46 -20.18
N ALA A 55 -9.47 10.74 -21.30
CA ALA A 55 -10.67 10.32 -22.03
C ALA A 55 -11.51 9.31 -21.23
N VAL A 56 -10.87 8.46 -20.43
CA VAL A 56 -11.55 7.45 -19.60
C VAL A 56 -11.38 7.71 -18.11
N GLN A 57 -10.65 8.73 -17.73
CA GLN A 57 -10.42 9.12 -16.32
C GLN A 57 -9.91 7.95 -15.47
N SER A 58 -9.00 7.14 -16.03
CA SER A 58 -8.43 6.02 -15.28
C SER A 58 -7.17 6.43 -14.52
N THR A 59 -6.99 5.83 -13.35
CA THR A 59 -5.81 6.04 -12.52
C THR A 59 -4.57 5.50 -13.21
N HIS A 60 -3.48 6.25 -13.17
CA HIS A 60 -2.20 5.85 -13.72
C HIS A 60 -1.74 4.51 -13.11
N GLY A 61 -1.33 3.57 -13.98
CA GLY A 61 -0.87 2.26 -13.54
C GLY A 61 0.31 2.32 -12.57
N GLY A 62 1.19 3.31 -12.73
CA GLY A 62 2.28 3.54 -11.79
C GLY A 62 1.82 3.94 -10.40
N VAL A 63 0.69 4.63 -10.27
CA VAL A 63 0.09 4.93 -8.96
C VAL A 63 -0.46 3.65 -8.33
N LEU A 64 -1.16 2.83 -9.11
CA LEU A 64 -1.65 1.53 -8.62
C LEU A 64 -0.49 0.64 -8.17
N ALA A 65 0.61 0.60 -8.94
CA ALA A 65 1.81 -0.14 -8.55
C ALA A 65 2.41 0.39 -7.25
N SER A 66 2.46 1.71 -7.07
CA SER A 66 2.92 2.33 -5.83
C SER A 66 2.06 1.90 -4.64
N LEU A 67 0.74 1.86 -4.82
CA LEU A 67 -0.19 1.43 -3.76
C LEU A 67 0.05 -0.04 -3.37
N ILE A 68 0.25 -0.92 -4.33
CA ILE A 68 0.56 -2.33 -4.08
C ILE A 68 1.87 -2.44 -3.29
N ASP A 69 2.90 -1.74 -3.75
CA ASP A 69 4.23 -1.76 -3.16
C ASP A 69 4.21 -1.29 -1.71
N LEU A 70 3.73 -0.07 -1.47
CA LEU A 70 3.74 0.51 -0.14
C LEU A 70 2.84 -0.27 0.84
N THR A 71 1.69 -0.74 0.38
CA THR A 71 0.78 -1.49 1.25
C THR A 71 1.40 -2.81 1.67
N GLY A 72 2.08 -3.50 0.77
CA GLY A 72 2.83 -4.71 1.11
C GLY A 72 3.93 -4.46 2.13
N LEU A 73 4.72 -3.40 1.93
CA LEU A 73 5.80 -3.04 2.86
C LEU A 73 5.25 -2.74 4.26
N TYR A 74 4.21 -1.92 4.33
CA TYR A 74 3.62 -1.55 5.63
C TYR A 74 2.88 -2.72 6.28
N SER A 75 2.41 -3.69 5.51
CA SER A 75 1.88 -4.94 6.05
C SER A 75 2.95 -5.70 6.85
N VAL A 76 4.18 -5.74 6.33
CA VAL A 76 5.31 -6.37 7.02
C VAL A 76 5.62 -5.63 8.32
N LEU A 77 5.67 -4.29 8.27
CA LEU A 77 5.94 -3.47 9.46
C LEU A 77 4.86 -3.67 10.53
N ALA A 78 3.60 -3.77 10.13
CA ALA A 78 2.47 -3.90 11.06
C ALA A 78 2.51 -5.19 11.89
N VAL A 79 3.13 -6.24 11.38
CA VAL A 79 3.29 -7.51 12.12
C VAL A 79 4.63 -7.64 12.81
N GLY A 80 5.39 -6.54 12.90
CA GLY A 80 6.67 -6.53 13.61
C GLY A 80 7.87 -6.95 12.78
N GLY A 81 7.70 -7.12 11.48
CA GLY A 81 8.80 -7.43 10.57
C GLY A 81 9.63 -6.20 10.22
N LEU A 82 10.78 -6.43 9.60
CA LEU A 82 11.62 -5.38 9.05
C LEU A 82 11.44 -5.34 7.52
N ALA A 83 11.24 -4.14 6.99
CA ALA A 83 11.16 -3.92 5.56
C ALA A 83 11.74 -2.54 5.25
N THR A 84 12.91 -2.51 4.64
CA THR A 84 13.66 -1.27 4.40
C THR A 84 13.71 -0.90 2.92
N ALA A 85 13.54 -1.86 2.03
CA ALA A 85 13.55 -1.62 0.59
C ALA A 85 12.78 -2.72 -0.13
N THR A 86 12.18 -2.37 -1.24
CA THR A 86 11.53 -3.33 -2.12
C THR A 86 12.56 -3.98 -3.02
N ALA A 87 12.62 -5.31 -3.01
CA ALA A 87 13.52 -6.07 -3.87
C ALA A 87 12.87 -6.44 -5.20
N ASP A 88 11.56 -6.72 -5.16
CA ASP A 88 10.82 -7.14 -6.34
C ASP A 88 9.35 -6.79 -6.16
N LEU A 89 8.69 -6.47 -7.26
CA LEU A 89 7.28 -6.16 -7.26
C LEU A 89 6.64 -6.65 -8.55
N ARG A 90 5.58 -7.45 -8.39
CA ARG A 90 4.74 -7.83 -9.51
C ARG A 90 3.35 -7.25 -9.32
N VAL A 91 2.81 -6.66 -10.36
CA VAL A 91 1.46 -6.08 -10.38
C VAL A 91 0.68 -6.65 -11.55
N ASP A 92 -0.53 -7.11 -11.27
CA ASP A 92 -1.48 -7.54 -12.27
C ASP A 92 -2.62 -6.53 -12.33
N TYR A 93 -2.83 -5.93 -13.49
CA TYR A 93 -3.88 -4.93 -13.73
C TYR A 93 -5.09 -5.64 -14.31
N HIS A 94 -6.21 -5.60 -13.59
CA HIS A 94 -7.40 -6.35 -13.97
C HIS A 94 -8.44 -5.47 -14.68
N ARG A 95 -8.58 -4.22 -14.24
CA ARG A 95 -9.58 -3.27 -14.75
C ARG A 95 -9.08 -1.83 -14.59
N PRO A 96 -9.57 -0.89 -15.43
CA PRO A 96 -9.27 0.53 -15.20
C PRO A 96 -9.83 0.98 -13.85
N ALA A 97 -9.01 1.68 -13.06
CA ALA A 97 -9.46 2.27 -11.80
C ALA A 97 -10.03 3.66 -12.08
N LYS A 98 -11.36 3.75 -12.07
CA LYS A 98 -12.10 4.98 -12.37
C LYS A 98 -12.14 5.91 -11.16
N PRO A 99 -12.62 7.18 -11.32
CA PRO A 99 -12.71 8.13 -10.21
C PRO A 99 -13.43 7.56 -9.00
N GLY A 100 -12.91 7.85 -7.82
CA GLY A 100 -13.44 7.39 -6.54
C GLY A 100 -12.34 6.94 -5.61
N GLU A 101 -12.68 6.78 -4.34
CA GLU A 101 -11.73 6.29 -3.35
C GLU A 101 -11.30 4.87 -3.69
N LEU A 102 -9.99 4.62 -3.56
CA LEU A 102 -9.42 3.28 -3.67
C LEU A 102 -9.11 2.74 -2.27
N ARG A 103 -9.37 1.45 -2.06
CA ARG A 103 -8.99 0.73 -0.86
C ARG A 103 -7.96 -0.31 -1.24
N VAL A 104 -6.88 -0.36 -0.47
CA VAL A 104 -5.78 -1.31 -0.70
C VAL A 104 -5.65 -2.20 0.52
N ILE A 105 -5.79 -3.49 0.33
CA ILE A 105 -5.73 -4.48 1.40
C ILE A 105 -4.44 -5.25 1.23
N GLY A 106 -3.58 -5.20 2.25
CA GLY A 106 -2.31 -5.90 2.25
C GLY A 106 -2.22 -6.94 3.35
N ARG A 107 -1.50 -8.03 3.07
CA ARG A 107 -1.26 -9.07 4.06
C ARG A 107 0.09 -9.73 3.82
N VAL A 108 0.74 -10.13 4.90
CA VAL A 108 2.01 -10.85 4.82
C VAL A 108 1.75 -12.29 4.38
N VAL A 109 2.49 -12.73 3.37
CA VAL A 109 2.50 -14.12 2.92
C VAL A 109 3.59 -14.89 3.67
N LYS A 110 4.77 -14.29 3.80
CA LYS A 110 5.91 -14.89 4.49
C LYS A 110 6.70 -13.81 5.19
N LEU A 111 6.91 -13.97 6.49
CA LEU A 111 7.77 -13.10 7.27
C LEU A 111 9.13 -13.76 7.40
N GLY A 112 10.16 -13.14 6.85
CA GLY A 112 11.53 -13.64 6.88
C GLY A 112 12.49 -12.66 7.54
N LYS A 113 13.67 -13.14 7.92
CA LYS A 113 14.69 -12.26 8.50
C LYS A 113 15.30 -11.32 7.46
N ARG A 114 15.59 -11.84 6.27
CA ARG A 114 16.23 -11.08 5.19
C ARG A 114 15.24 -10.61 4.14
N LEU A 115 14.21 -11.41 3.90
CA LEU A 115 13.23 -11.14 2.86
C LEU A 115 11.87 -11.56 3.35
N SER A 116 10.91 -10.63 3.28
CA SER A 116 9.51 -10.89 3.55
C SER A 116 8.70 -10.71 2.26
N VAL A 117 7.60 -11.42 2.17
CA VAL A 117 6.71 -11.39 1.00
C VAL A 117 5.32 -10.99 1.48
N ALA A 118 4.71 -10.03 0.77
CA ALA A 118 3.34 -9.59 1.06
C ALA A 118 2.55 -9.44 -0.23
N ASP A 119 1.27 -9.72 -0.14
CA ASP A 119 0.31 -9.51 -1.22
C ASP A 119 -0.53 -8.26 -0.93
N ALA A 120 -1.01 -7.62 -1.98
CA ALA A 120 -1.96 -6.54 -1.86
C ALA A 120 -2.97 -6.57 -3.00
N GLU A 121 -4.19 -6.10 -2.70
CA GLU A 121 -5.30 -5.99 -3.64
C GLU A 121 -5.85 -4.57 -3.58
N ILE A 122 -6.20 -4.01 -4.74
CA ILE A 122 -6.84 -2.69 -4.83
C ILE A 122 -8.28 -2.88 -5.25
N LEU A 123 -9.19 -2.34 -4.45
CA LEU A 123 -10.62 -2.31 -4.72
C LEU A 123 -11.06 -0.88 -5.01
N ASP A 124 -11.93 -0.70 -6.00
CA ASP A 124 -12.53 0.60 -6.29
C ASP A 124 -13.65 0.92 -5.28
N ALA A 125 -14.28 2.09 -5.46
CA ALA A 125 -15.35 2.54 -4.57
C ALA A 125 -16.57 1.60 -4.56
N GLY A 126 -16.76 0.84 -5.62
CA GLY A 126 -17.82 -0.18 -5.71
C GLY A 126 -17.42 -1.56 -5.18
N GLY A 127 -16.20 -1.71 -4.66
CA GLY A 127 -15.69 -2.98 -4.16
C GLY A 127 -15.17 -3.91 -5.24
N VAL A 128 -14.95 -3.42 -6.45
CA VAL A 128 -14.46 -4.23 -7.58
C VAL A 128 -12.93 -4.28 -7.55
N LEU A 129 -12.35 -5.47 -7.72
CA LEU A 129 -10.91 -5.66 -7.79
C LEU A 129 -10.35 -5.05 -9.08
N VAL A 130 -9.50 -4.04 -8.96
CA VAL A 130 -8.90 -3.36 -10.11
C VAL A 130 -7.45 -3.75 -10.36
N ALA A 131 -6.72 -4.11 -9.32
CA ALA A 131 -5.34 -4.57 -9.43
C ALA A 131 -4.99 -5.43 -8.23
N SER A 132 -3.99 -6.28 -8.40
CA SER A 132 -3.42 -7.08 -7.32
C SER A 132 -1.94 -7.28 -7.57
N GLY A 133 -1.21 -7.68 -6.54
CA GLY A 133 0.22 -7.90 -6.71
C GLY A 133 0.89 -8.51 -5.51
N ARG A 134 2.18 -8.76 -5.69
CA ARG A 134 3.04 -9.35 -4.66
C ARG A 134 4.37 -8.62 -4.66
N GLY A 135 4.82 -8.24 -3.48
CA GLY A 135 6.13 -7.64 -3.28
C GLY A 135 7.03 -8.50 -2.41
N ALA A 136 8.33 -8.38 -2.64
CA ALA A 136 9.36 -8.95 -1.79
C ALA A 136 10.17 -7.79 -1.21
N TYR A 137 10.38 -7.80 0.10
CA TYR A 137 10.92 -6.67 0.84
C TYR A 137 12.13 -7.09 1.66
N LEU A 138 13.21 -6.32 1.53
CA LEU A 138 14.45 -6.57 2.25
C LEU A 138 14.33 -6.16 3.70
N GLY A 139 14.76 -7.03 4.61
CA GLY A 139 14.60 -6.86 6.05
C GLY A 139 15.78 -6.24 6.77
N GLY A 140 16.74 -5.73 6.09
CA GLY A 140 17.81 -5.07 6.84
C GLY A 140 19.18 -5.17 6.28
#